data_648d41027d1632fe34dee7583cf40380
#
_entry.id   648d41027d1632fe34dee7583cf40380
#
_cell.length_a   1.000
_cell.length_b   1.000
_cell.length_c   1.000
_cell.angle_alpha   90.00
_cell.angle_beta   90.00
_cell.angle_gamma   90.00
#
_symmetry.space_group_name_H-M   'P 1'
#
loop_
_entity.id
_entity.type
_entity.pdbx_description
1 polymer ?
#
loop_
_entity_poly.entity_id
_entity_poly.type
_entity_poly.pdbx_seq_one_letter_code
_entity_poly.pdbx_strand_id
1 'polypeptide(L)'
;TVSHATAIEAALLGRMGLAELGEKTLGPLAMEHGAQLKANHTLDLCRAALMFEGIEAPRGREEMVKAALSTYSLPTALGNLANKVLLDAYTESPATWRAFCAIRSTSDFKKNTAIRPSFTTPLERVGTDGELKHGTVGEWFSEYQVDTFGKMLSIDRRDLINDDLSVFDETARALGRAAMRRVSDLVYEVLLANAGNFFSAGNGNYLTGADSALSFDGLAKAIEAMMLQRDDEGNDLDLRPATLLVPPQLQTTAKALLESEFIQQIVERTPTGNSLRRAVSVEIEPRLSNTEKFGNKASAKHWYLFASPSAVPMVVAFLEGKQTPTVEYFGLDHQANKLAVTWRVYHDFGTALVDPRAAVRSKGEA
;
A
#
# COMPACT_ATOMS: atom_id res chain seq x y z
N THR A 1 -9.56 -17.41 -29.03
CA THR A 1 -9.09 -18.78 -28.74
C THR A 1 -8.43 -18.77 -27.37
N VAL A 2 -8.88 -19.64 -26.47
CA VAL A 2 -8.24 -19.80 -25.15
C VAL A 2 -6.96 -20.58 -25.34
N SER A 3 -5.83 -20.10 -24.78
CA SER A 3 -4.56 -20.82 -24.86
C SER A 3 -4.56 -22.07 -23.94
N HIS A 4 -3.71 -23.05 -24.22
CA HIS A 4 -3.59 -24.25 -23.39
C HIS A 4 -3.19 -23.91 -21.94
N ALA A 5 -2.25 -22.98 -21.77
CA ALA A 5 -1.85 -22.48 -20.44
C ALA A 5 -3.02 -21.81 -19.70
N THR A 6 -3.83 -21.02 -20.40
CA THR A 6 -5.02 -20.37 -19.83
C THR A 6 -6.09 -21.40 -19.40
N ALA A 7 -6.28 -22.47 -20.18
CA ALA A 7 -7.22 -23.53 -19.81
C ALA A 7 -6.75 -24.29 -18.55
N ILE A 8 -5.46 -24.61 -18.45
CA ILE A 8 -4.87 -25.24 -17.25
C ILE A 8 -4.99 -24.30 -16.04
N GLU A 9 -4.70 -23.02 -16.22
CA GLU A 9 -4.83 -22.00 -15.16
C GLU A 9 -6.27 -21.89 -14.66
N ALA A 10 -7.25 -21.86 -15.57
CA ALA A 10 -8.67 -21.83 -15.22
C ALA A 10 -9.11 -23.10 -14.46
N ALA A 11 -8.62 -24.26 -14.85
CA ALA A 11 -8.87 -25.52 -14.13
C ALA A 11 -8.28 -25.49 -12.71
N LEU A 12 -7.07 -24.93 -12.54
CA LEU A 12 -6.44 -24.75 -11.23
C LEU A 12 -7.25 -23.82 -10.34
N LEU A 13 -7.65 -22.64 -10.85
CA LEU A 13 -8.50 -21.68 -10.13
C LEU A 13 -9.83 -22.30 -9.69
N GLY A 14 -10.48 -23.06 -10.58
CA GLY A 14 -11.71 -23.77 -10.25
C GLY A 14 -11.53 -24.79 -9.12
N ARG A 15 -10.45 -25.57 -9.15
CA ARG A 15 -10.13 -26.57 -8.10
C ARG A 15 -9.77 -25.95 -6.76
N MET A 16 -9.14 -24.78 -6.75
CA MET A 16 -8.80 -24.03 -5.54
C MET A 16 -9.98 -23.27 -4.94
N GLY A 17 -11.17 -23.36 -5.54
CA GLY A 17 -12.35 -22.61 -5.09
C GLY A 17 -12.29 -21.11 -5.41
N LEU A 18 -11.40 -20.70 -6.33
CA LEU A 18 -11.16 -19.32 -6.76
C LEU A 18 -11.86 -19.00 -8.08
N ALA A 19 -13.05 -19.58 -8.30
CA ALA A 19 -13.81 -19.39 -9.54
C ALA A 19 -14.12 -17.92 -9.83
N GLU A 20 -14.50 -17.15 -8.81
CA GLU A 20 -14.79 -15.71 -8.96
C GLU A 20 -13.56 -14.91 -9.44
N LEU A 21 -12.38 -15.20 -8.86
CA LEU A 21 -11.11 -14.61 -9.30
C LEU A 21 -10.80 -15.02 -10.75
N GLY A 22 -11.08 -16.28 -11.10
CA GLY A 22 -10.93 -16.82 -12.46
C GLY A 22 -11.84 -16.09 -13.46
N GLU A 23 -13.12 -15.93 -13.17
CA GLU A 23 -14.07 -15.22 -14.02
C GLU A 23 -13.67 -13.73 -14.20
N LYS A 24 -13.27 -13.08 -13.13
CA LYS A 24 -12.82 -11.68 -13.15
C LYS A 24 -11.56 -11.46 -14.00
N THR A 25 -10.62 -12.42 -13.99
CA THR A 25 -9.30 -12.25 -14.60
C THR A 25 -9.13 -12.92 -15.96
N LEU A 26 -9.77 -14.06 -16.18
CA LEU A 26 -9.69 -14.86 -17.41
C LEU A 26 -10.97 -14.80 -18.27
N GLY A 27 -12.08 -14.47 -17.63
CA GLY A 27 -13.40 -14.45 -18.24
C GLY A 27 -14.10 -15.82 -18.24
N PRO A 28 -15.44 -15.83 -18.45
CA PRO A 28 -16.25 -17.04 -18.33
C PRO A 28 -15.89 -18.14 -19.35
N LEU A 29 -15.52 -17.77 -20.57
CA LEU A 29 -15.13 -18.72 -21.60
C LEU A 29 -13.87 -19.54 -21.21
N ALA A 30 -12.89 -18.90 -20.61
CA ALA A 30 -11.67 -19.58 -20.15
C ALA A 30 -11.99 -20.53 -19.00
N MET A 31 -12.86 -20.12 -18.07
CA MET A 31 -13.31 -20.96 -16.95
C MET A 31 -14.08 -22.20 -17.44
N GLU A 32 -14.94 -22.04 -18.46
CA GLU A 32 -15.60 -23.17 -19.11
C GLU A 32 -14.62 -24.15 -19.75
N HIS A 33 -13.62 -23.67 -20.50
CA HIS A 33 -12.57 -24.50 -21.05
C HIS A 33 -11.75 -25.23 -19.96
N GLY A 34 -11.45 -24.55 -18.85
CA GLY A 34 -10.80 -25.17 -17.70
C GLY A 34 -11.64 -26.31 -17.09
N ALA A 35 -12.94 -26.09 -16.95
CA ALA A 35 -13.87 -27.11 -16.44
C ALA A 35 -13.97 -28.35 -17.36
N GLN A 36 -13.85 -28.16 -18.67
CA GLN A 36 -13.85 -29.25 -19.66
C GLN A 36 -12.67 -30.21 -19.52
N LEU A 37 -11.55 -29.78 -18.93
CA LEU A 37 -10.40 -30.64 -18.67
C LEU A 37 -10.68 -31.73 -17.62
N LYS A 38 -11.78 -31.59 -16.83
CA LYS A 38 -12.23 -32.58 -15.81
C LYS A 38 -11.08 -33.07 -14.91
N ALA A 39 -10.16 -32.19 -14.59
CA ALA A 39 -8.98 -32.52 -13.79
C ALA A 39 -9.35 -32.59 -12.30
N ASN A 40 -9.44 -33.78 -11.75
CA ASN A 40 -9.71 -34.03 -10.33
C ASN A 40 -8.44 -34.03 -9.48
N HIS A 41 -7.29 -34.21 -10.11
CA HIS A 41 -5.98 -34.25 -9.45
C HIS A 41 -4.97 -33.41 -10.22
N THR A 42 -3.92 -32.88 -9.54
CA THR A 42 -2.85 -32.12 -10.21
C THR A 42 -2.13 -32.96 -11.30
N LEU A 43 -2.03 -34.27 -11.11
CA LEU A 43 -1.49 -35.17 -12.13
C LEU A 43 -2.31 -35.20 -13.43
N ASP A 44 -3.62 -34.94 -13.36
CA ASP A 44 -4.46 -34.84 -14.56
C ASP A 44 -4.11 -33.61 -15.38
N LEU A 45 -3.79 -32.49 -14.69
CA LEU A 45 -3.29 -31.27 -15.33
C LEU A 45 -1.89 -31.45 -15.91
N CYS A 46 -1.01 -32.22 -15.23
CA CYS A 46 0.29 -32.59 -15.79
C CYS A 46 0.11 -33.40 -17.09
N ARG A 47 -0.81 -34.34 -17.09
CA ARG A 47 -1.12 -35.16 -18.28
C ARG A 47 -1.72 -34.30 -19.40
N ALA A 48 -2.62 -33.38 -19.07
CA ALA A 48 -3.20 -32.45 -20.04
C ALA A 48 -2.13 -31.54 -20.66
N ALA A 49 -1.19 -31.03 -19.87
CA ALA A 49 -0.10 -30.18 -20.35
C ALA A 49 0.81 -30.95 -21.33
N LEU A 50 1.17 -32.19 -21.01
CA LEU A 50 1.96 -33.03 -21.91
C LEU A 50 1.21 -33.35 -23.21
N MET A 51 -0.07 -33.69 -23.11
CA MET A 51 -0.93 -33.96 -24.28
C MET A 51 -1.04 -32.74 -25.20
N PHE A 52 -1.16 -31.55 -24.66
CA PHE A 52 -1.22 -30.29 -25.44
C PHE A 52 0.07 -30.02 -26.22
N GLU A 53 1.20 -30.53 -25.77
CA GLU A 53 2.50 -30.41 -26.45
C GLU A 53 2.86 -31.68 -27.28
N GLY A 54 1.94 -32.62 -27.38
CA GLY A 54 2.14 -33.86 -28.15
C GLY A 54 3.14 -34.83 -27.51
N ILE A 55 3.39 -34.70 -26.20
CA ILE A 55 4.32 -35.55 -25.46
C ILE A 55 3.54 -36.68 -24.81
N GLU A 56 4.01 -37.93 -24.99
CA GLU A 56 3.41 -39.11 -24.33
C GLU A 56 3.68 -39.05 -22.82
N ALA A 57 2.61 -39.13 -22.00
CA ALA A 57 2.72 -39.06 -20.56
C ALA A 57 3.42 -40.29 -19.97
N PRO A 58 4.51 -40.11 -19.22
CA PRO A 58 5.17 -41.22 -18.53
C PRO A 58 4.24 -41.92 -17.54
N ARG A 59 4.44 -43.22 -17.29
CA ARG A 59 3.64 -43.98 -16.32
C ARG A 59 3.96 -43.67 -14.88
N GLY A 60 5.20 -43.28 -14.60
CA GLY A 60 5.66 -42.88 -13.26
C GLY A 60 5.13 -41.46 -12.88
N ARG A 61 4.54 -41.31 -11.67
CA ARG A 61 4.02 -40.01 -11.19
C ARG A 61 5.11 -38.96 -11.16
N GLU A 62 6.29 -39.32 -10.65
CA GLU A 62 7.42 -38.41 -10.54
C GLU A 62 7.96 -37.98 -11.91
N GLU A 63 8.11 -38.93 -12.83
CA GLU A 63 8.54 -38.66 -14.19
C GLU A 63 7.54 -37.81 -14.95
N MET A 64 6.24 -38.01 -14.72
CA MET A 64 5.16 -37.26 -15.32
C MET A 64 5.21 -35.80 -14.84
N VAL A 65 5.35 -35.55 -13.54
CA VAL A 65 5.46 -34.17 -12.97
C VAL A 65 6.72 -33.48 -13.50
N LYS A 66 7.86 -34.20 -13.55
CA LYS A 66 9.10 -33.63 -14.09
C LYS A 66 8.96 -33.29 -15.58
N ALA A 67 8.38 -34.15 -16.38
CA ALA A 67 8.14 -33.91 -17.80
C ALA A 67 7.15 -32.74 -18.00
N ALA A 68 6.06 -32.69 -17.22
CA ALA A 68 5.07 -31.63 -17.31
C ALA A 68 5.64 -30.26 -16.90
N LEU A 69 6.51 -30.21 -15.91
CA LEU A 69 7.19 -28.96 -15.49
C LEU A 69 8.25 -28.50 -16.50
N SER A 70 8.67 -29.37 -17.42
CA SER A 70 9.55 -29.02 -18.55
C SER A 70 8.77 -28.53 -19.79
N THR A 71 7.43 -28.60 -19.77
CA THR A 71 6.55 -28.06 -20.81
C THR A 71 6.45 -26.53 -20.69
N TYR A 72 5.88 -25.86 -21.69
CA TYR A 72 5.58 -24.42 -21.62
C TYR A 72 4.25 -24.17 -20.85
N SER A 73 3.26 -25.02 -21.03
CA SER A 73 1.87 -24.75 -20.62
C SER A 73 1.68 -24.78 -19.10
N LEU A 74 2.17 -25.82 -18.41
CA LEU A 74 1.97 -25.97 -16.96
C LEU A 74 2.74 -24.94 -16.14
N PRO A 75 4.04 -24.71 -16.35
CA PRO A 75 4.78 -23.67 -15.63
C PRO A 75 4.22 -22.27 -15.82
N THR A 76 3.80 -21.95 -17.04
CA THR A 76 3.18 -20.66 -17.35
C THR A 76 1.85 -20.51 -16.59
N ALA A 77 1.01 -21.55 -16.57
CA ALA A 77 -0.24 -21.55 -15.82
C ALA A 77 -0.02 -21.36 -14.31
N LEU A 78 0.95 -22.08 -13.73
CA LEU A 78 1.31 -21.96 -12.33
C LEU A 78 1.87 -20.58 -12.00
N GLY A 79 2.71 -20.01 -12.87
CA GLY A 79 3.25 -18.65 -12.71
C GLY A 79 2.17 -17.59 -12.74
N ASN A 80 1.26 -17.68 -13.69
CA ASN A 80 0.12 -16.76 -13.80
C ASN A 80 -0.82 -16.87 -12.60
N LEU A 81 -1.11 -18.09 -12.15
CA LEU A 81 -1.92 -18.37 -10.98
C LEU A 81 -1.30 -17.71 -9.72
N ALA A 82 0.00 -17.96 -9.48
CA ALA A 82 0.71 -17.37 -8.36
C ALA A 82 0.62 -15.84 -8.38
N ASN A 83 0.82 -15.23 -9.53
CA ASN A 83 0.74 -13.79 -9.71
C ASN A 83 -0.67 -13.26 -9.39
N LYS A 84 -1.73 -13.90 -9.91
CA LYS A 84 -3.12 -13.45 -9.66
C LYS A 84 -3.51 -13.57 -8.20
N VAL A 85 -3.22 -14.69 -7.56
CA VAL A 85 -3.50 -14.92 -6.14
C VAL A 85 -2.73 -13.94 -5.25
N LEU A 86 -1.47 -13.69 -5.58
CA LEU A 86 -0.64 -12.74 -4.84
C LEU A 86 -1.17 -11.31 -4.97
N LEU A 87 -1.53 -10.88 -6.20
CA LEU A 87 -2.05 -9.54 -6.45
C LEU A 87 -3.42 -9.32 -5.81
N ASP A 88 -4.27 -10.34 -5.80
CA ASP A 88 -5.56 -10.32 -5.12
C ASP A 88 -5.36 -10.05 -3.62
N ALA A 89 -4.54 -10.85 -2.95
CA ALA A 89 -4.21 -10.68 -1.54
C ALA A 89 -3.46 -9.36 -1.22
N TYR A 90 -2.65 -8.87 -2.15
CA TYR A 90 -2.01 -7.56 -2.04
C TYR A 90 -3.04 -6.44 -2.03
N THR A 91 -4.01 -6.50 -2.93
CA THR A 91 -5.05 -5.47 -3.09
C THR A 91 -6.05 -5.48 -1.93
N GLU A 92 -6.39 -6.66 -1.40
CA GLU A 92 -7.28 -6.82 -0.23
C GLU A 92 -6.65 -6.32 1.08
N SER A 93 -5.32 -6.21 1.12
CA SER A 93 -4.62 -5.80 2.34
C SER A 93 -4.84 -4.32 2.64
N PRO A 94 -5.16 -3.95 3.91
CA PRO A 94 -5.41 -2.56 4.26
C PRO A 94 -4.17 -1.68 4.05
N ALA A 95 -4.39 -0.52 3.44
CA ALA A 95 -3.36 0.46 3.11
C ALA A 95 -3.77 1.85 3.61
N THR A 96 -3.81 2.03 4.93
CA THR A 96 -4.23 3.26 5.62
C THR A 96 -3.42 4.49 5.18
N TRP A 97 -2.17 4.31 4.79
CA TRP A 97 -1.30 5.37 4.30
C TRP A 97 -1.82 6.06 3.02
N ARG A 98 -2.66 5.39 2.22
CA ARG A 98 -3.25 5.96 1.00
C ARG A 98 -4.15 7.17 1.27
N ALA A 99 -4.68 7.28 2.49
CA ALA A 99 -5.54 8.38 2.88
C ALA A 99 -4.80 9.74 2.97
N PHE A 100 -3.48 9.72 3.19
CA PHE A 100 -2.70 10.95 3.38
C PHE A 100 -1.42 11.02 2.55
N CYS A 101 -0.91 9.92 1.99
CA CYS A 101 0.28 9.94 1.15
C CYS A 101 -0.04 10.23 -0.30
N ALA A 102 0.76 11.07 -0.93
CA ALA A 102 0.75 11.25 -2.38
C ALA A 102 1.54 10.12 -3.06
N ILE A 103 0.99 9.59 -4.15
CA ILE A 103 1.66 8.57 -4.96
C ILE A 103 2.45 9.26 -6.07
N ARG A 104 3.72 8.88 -6.22
CA ARG A 104 4.61 9.39 -7.27
C ARG A 104 5.21 8.25 -8.07
N SER A 105 5.57 8.55 -9.32
CA SER A 105 6.34 7.67 -10.19
C SER A 105 7.76 8.18 -10.29
N THR A 106 8.73 7.27 -10.25
CA THR A 106 10.14 7.57 -10.52
C THR A 106 10.67 6.60 -11.56
N SER A 107 11.65 7.04 -12.35
CA SER A 107 12.25 6.23 -13.43
C SER A 107 13.56 5.57 -13.02
N ASP A 108 14.13 5.91 -11.86
CA ASP A 108 15.41 5.43 -11.43
C ASP A 108 15.50 5.22 -9.91
N PHE A 109 16.61 4.63 -9.45
CA PHE A 109 16.93 4.39 -8.04
C PHE A 109 17.77 5.52 -7.42
N LYS A 110 17.95 6.64 -8.11
CA LYS A 110 18.66 7.79 -7.57
C LYS A 110 17.76 8.54 -6.59
N LYS A 111 18.40 9.41 -5.83
CA LYS A 111 17.67 10.36 -5.00
C LYS A 111 16.90 11.31 -5.91
N ASN A 112 15.60 11.28 -5.77
CA ASN A 112 14.68 12.18 -6.45
C ASN A 112 14.26 13.29 -5.51
N THR A 113 14.15 14.49 -6.05
CA THR A 113 13.75 15.66 -5.27
C THR A 113 12.25 15.90 -5.42
N ALA A 114 11.52 15.89 -4.32
CA ALA A 114 10.17 16.40 -4.30
C ALA A 114 10.25 17.93 -4.17
N ILE A 115 9.98 18.62 -5.26
CA ILE A 115 9.91 20.07 -5.29
C ILE A 115 8.51 20.47 -4.87
N ARG A 116 8.42 21.41 -3.94
CA ARG A 116 7.19 22.14 -3.66
C ARG A 116 7.30 23.49 -4.37
N PRO A 117 6.53 23.73 -5.42
CA PRO A 117 6.47 25.06 -6.01
C PRO A 117 5.76 25.98 -5.01
N SER A 118 6.50 26.86 -4.40
CA SER A 118 5.97 28.01 -3.69
C SER A 118 6.01 29.18 -4.67
N PHE A 119 4.84 29.64 -5.11
CA PHE A 119 4.75 30.90 -5.84
C PHE A 119 4.83 32.00 -4.80
N THR A 120 6.01 32.57 -4.65
CA THR A 120 6.32 33.58 -3.66
C THR A 120 5.75 34.95 -3.99
N THR A 121 5.33 35.16 -5.21
CA THR A 121 4.80 36.48 -5.62
C THR A 121 3.32 36.35 -5.96
N PRO A 122 2.41 37.03 -5.23
CA PRO A 122 1.00 37.09 -5.57
C PRO A 122 0.83 37.73 -6.95
N LEU A 123 -0.26 37.37 -7.65
CA LEU A 123 -0.59 38.05 -8.90
C LEU A 123 -0.81 39.54 -8.63
N GLU A 124 0.05 40.37 -9.19
CA GLU A 124 -0.10 41.83 -9.11
C GLU A 124 -1.08 42.34 -10.19
N ARG A 125 -1.76 43.42 -9.86
CA ARG A 125 -2.63 44.07 -10.84
C ARG A 125 -1.78 44.62 -11.98
N VAL A 126 -2.07 44.20 -13.18
CA VAL A 126 -1.42 44.73 -14.38
C VAL A 126 -1.79 46.21 -14.54
N GLY A 127 -0.79 47.07 -14.62
CA GLY A 127 -0.98 48.51 -14.85
C GLY A 127 -1.54 48.80 -16.25
N THR A 128 -1.88 50.05 -16.50
CA THR A 128 -2.37 50.49 -17.82
C THR A 128 -1.31 50.38 -18.93
N ASP A 129 -0.06 50.17 -18.55
CA ASP A 129 1.09 49.93 -19.41
C ASP A 129 1.18 48.46 -19.90
N GLY A 130 0.40 47.56 -19.29
CA GLY A 130 0.36 46.12 -19.67
C GLY A 130 1.60 45.34 -19.25
N GLU A 131 2.48 45.86 -18.42
CA GLU A 131 3.70 45.17 -17.99
C GLU A 131 3.39 44.10 -16.93
N LEU A 132 3.83 42.84 -17.21
CA LEU A 132 3.76 41.71 -16.28
C LEU A 132 5.10 41.57 -15.58
N LYS A 133 5.08 41.55 -14.25
CA LYS A 133 6.30 41.36 -13.47
C LYS A 133 6.61 39.84 -13.33
N HIS A 134 7.88 39.51 -13.37
CA HIS A 134 8.34 38.15 -13.12
C HIS A 134 8.22 37.79 -11.63
N GLY A 135 7.52 36.70 -11.33
CA GLY A 135 7.48 36.12 -10.00
C GLY A 135 8.69 35.20 -9.76
N THR A 136 9.14 35.14 -8.52
CA THR A 136 10.17 34.17 -8.09
C THR A 136 9.48 32.89 -7.58
N VAL A 137 10.04 31.75 -7.96
CA VAL A 137 9.61 30.44 -7.43
C VAL A 137 10.57 30.06 -6.31
N GLY A 138 10.05 30.01 -5.07
CA GLY A 138 10.80 29.46 -3.95
C GLY A 138 10.86 27.92 -4.05
N GLU A 139 12.02 27.36 -3.84
CA GLU A 139 12.22 25.91 -3.92
C GLU A 139 12.45 25.36 -2.51
N TRP A 140 11.58 24.46 -2.05
CA TRP A 140 11.80 23.65 -0.89
C TRP A 140 11.99 22.20 -1.32
N PHE A 141 13.03 21.54 -0.82
CA PHE A 141 13.42 20.22 -1.29
C PHE A 141 13.23 19.16 -0.20
N SER A 142 12.60 18.08 -0.54
CA SER A 142 12.67 16.83 0.20
C SER A 142 13.16 15.73 -0.73
N GLU A 143 14.11 14.94 -0.28
CA GLU A 143 14.67 13.84 -1.07
C GLU A 143 13.94 12.55 -0.74
N TYR A 144 13.62 11.76 -1.77
CA TYR A 144 13.15 10.40 -1.63
C TYR A 144 13.90 9.48 -2.59
N GLN A 145 14.04 8.23 -2.19
CA GLN A 145 14.72 7.21 -2.97
C GLN A 145 13.91 5.94 -2.97
N VAL A 146 13.90 5.24 -4.09
CA VAL A 146 13.26 3.93 -4.25
C VAL A 146 14.29 2.84 -4.03
N ASP A 147 13.92 1.81 -3.28
CA ASP A 147 14.69 0.61 -3.04
C ASP A 147 13.90 -0.63 -3.44
N THR A 148 14.61 -1.72 -3.76
CA THR A 148 14.01 -3.01 -4.10
C THR A 148 13.83 -3.88 -2.87
N PHE A 149 12.60 -4.34 -2.65
CA PHE A 149 12.25 -5.32 -1.61
C PHE A 149 11.77 -6.60 -2.27
N GLY A 150 12.36 -7.75 -1.92
CA GLY A 150 11.99 -8.99 -2.58
C GLY A 150 12.11 -10.21 -1.69
N LYS A 151 11.44 -11.28 -2.12
CA LYS A 151 11.48 -12.61 -1.51
C LYS A 151 11.27 -13.68 -2.56
N MET A 152 11.80 -14.87 -2.30
CA MET A 152 11.61 -16.05 -3.15
C MET A 152 10.56 -16.98 -2.51
N LEU A 153 9.72 -17.56 -3.35
CA LEU A 153 8.81 -18.65 -3.04
C LEU A 153 9.24 -19.88 -3.85
N SER A 154 9.35 -21.02 -3.21
CA SER A 154 9.66 -22.28 -3.88
C SER A 154 8.61 -23.32 -3.54
N ILE A 155 8.22 -24.12 -4.53
CA ILE A 155 7.35 -25.31 -4.38
C ILE A 155 8.14 -26.53 -4.76
N ASP A 156 8.20 -27.50 -3.85
CA ASP A 156 8.82 -28.79 -4.11
C ASP A 156 7.92 -29.63 -5.06
N ARG A 157 8.53 -30.46 -5.87
CA ARG A 157 7.81 -31.41 -6.71
C ARG A 157 6.91 -32.35 -5.90
N ARG A 158 7.23 -32.61 -4.63
CA ARG A 158 6.42 -33.46 -3.73
C ARG A 158 5.04 -32.87 -3.50
N ASP A 159 4.95 -31.55 -3.35
CA ASP A 159 3.69 -30.85 -3.13
C ASP A 159 2.75 -31.03 -4.34
N LEU A 160 3.31 -31.02 -5.56
CA LEU A 160 2.56 -31.27 -6.78
C LEU A 160 2.13 -32.75 -6.91
N ILE A 161 2.98 -33.70 -6.49
CA ILE A 161 2.66 -35.14 -6.51
C ILE A 161 1.58 -35.45 -5.47
N ASN A 162 1.64 -34.82 -4.30
CA ASN A 162 0.68 -34.99 -3.21
C ASN A 162 -0.64 -34.20 -3.42
N ASP A 163 -0.73 -33.42 -4.49
CA ASP A 163 -1.89 -32.57 -4.80
C ASP A 163 -2.16 -31.47 -3.74
N ASP A 164 -1.11 -30.94 -3.16
CA ASP A 164 -1.19 -29.99 -2.07
C ASP A 164 -1.23 -28.54 -2.59
N LEU A 165 -2.30 -28.22 -3.35
CA LEU A 165 -2.51 -26.90 -3.93
C LEU A 165 -2.89 -25.83 -2.87
N SER A 166 -3.39 -26.26 -1.71
CA SER A 166 -3.74 -25.34 -0.63
C SER A 166 -2.52 -24.62 -0.05
N VAL A 167 -1.41 -25.35 0.12
CA VAL A 167 -0.13 -24.76 0.57
C VAL A 167 0.37 -23.70 -0.41
N PHE A 168 0.18 -23.93 -1.71
CA PHE A 168 0.54 -22.97 -2.74
C PHE A 168 -0.29 -21.67 -2.63
N ASP A 169 -1.63 -21.79 -2.54
CA ASP A 169 -2.53 -20.65 -2.38
C ASP A 169 -2.20 -19.83 -1.13
N GLU A 170 -2.12 -20.50 0.01
CA GLU A 170 -1.82 -19.84 1.29
C GLU A 170 -0.49 -19.10 1.27
N THR A 171 0.53 -19.71 0.65
CA THR A 171 1.86 -19.09 0.57
C THR A 171 1.87 -17.89 -0.39
N ALA A 172 1.22 -17.98 -1.54
CA ALA A 172 1.09 -16.87 -2.48
C ALA A 172 0.32 -15.69 -1.86
N ARG A 173 -0.79 -15.97 -1.17
CA ARG A 173 -1.57 -14.96 -0.43
C ARG A 173 -0.76 -14.34 0.72
N ALA A 174 -0.02 -15.16 1.47
CA ALA A 174 0.85 -14.66 2.54
C ALA A 174 1.93 -13.70 2.00
N LEU A 175 2.51 -13.99 0.83
CA LEU A 175 3.46 -13.10 0.17
C LEU A 175 2.81 -11.80 -0.31
N GLY A 176 1.60 -11.86 -0.89
CA GLY A 176 0.86 -10.67 -1.29
C GLY A 176 0.59 -9.74 -0.09
N ARG A 177 0.07 -10.30 1.00
CA ARG A 177 -0.13 -9.55 2.25
C ARG A 177 1.19 -9.01 2.82
N ALA A 178 2.27 -9.78 2.75
CA ALA A 178 3.58 -9.35 3.23
C ALA A 178 4.17 -8.19 2.40
N ALA A 179 3.94 -8.19 1.08
CA ALA A 179 4.36 -7.11 0.19
C ALA A 179 3.66 -5.79 0.56
N MET A 180 2.32 -5.77 0.71
CA MET A 180 1.60 -4.57 1.15
C MET A 180 2.00 -4.14 2.56
N ARG A 181 2.18 -5.12 3.47
CA ARG A 181 2.64 -4.84 4.83
C ARG A 181 4.00 -4.15 4.83
N ARG A 182 4.93 -4.55 3.94
CA ARG A 182 6.25 -3.92 3.86
C ARG A 182 6.17 -2.47 3.40
N VAL A 183 5.30 -2.15 2.42
CA VAL A 183 5.03 -0.76 2.03
C VAL A 183 4.52 0.05 3.21
N SER A 184 3.49 -0.44 3.89
CA SER A 184 2.92 0.21 5.07
C SER A 184 3.95 0.39 6.18
N ASP A 185 4.75 -0.64 6.47
CA ASP A 185 5.79 -0.61 7.50
C ASP A 185 6.83 0.49 7.22
N LEU A 186 7.27 0.64 5.97
CA LEU A 186 8.24 1.68 5.60
C LEU A 186 7.64 3.08 5.77
N VAL A 187 6.37 3.27 5.37
CA VAL A 187 5.67 4.55 5.54
C VAL A 187 5.62 4.96 7.01
N TYR A 188 5.21 4.05 7.88
CA TYR A 188 5.10 4.35 9.31
C TYR A 188 6.45 4.42 10.00
N GLU A 189 7.47 3.70 9.54
CA GLU A 189 8.84 3.83 10.02
C GLU A 189 9.38 5.25 9.78
N VAL A 190 9.19 5.80 8.58
CA VAL A 190 9.59 7.15 8.22
C VAL A 190 8.77 8.21 8.97
N LEU A 191 7.45 8.00 9.09
CA LEU A 191 6.58 8.91 9.83
C LEU A 191 6.96 9.01 11.30
N LEU A 192 7.17 7.87 11.97
CA LEU A 192 7.51 7.80 13.38
C LEU A 192 8.95 8.22 13.66
N ALA A 193 9.85 8.07 12.70
CA ALA A 193 11.24 8.52 12.84
C ALA A 193 11.35 10.03 12.97
N ASN A 194 10.39 10.79 12.46
CA ASN A 194 10.39 12.26 12.47
C ASN A 194 11.73 12.86 11.98
N ALA A 195 12.25 12.31 10.89
CA ALA A 195 13.54 12.71 10.35
C ALA A 195 13.55 14.22 10.02
N GLY A 196 14.67 14.89 10.30
CA GLY A 196 14.81 16.32 10.03
C GLY A 196 13.93 17.23 10.90
N ASN A 197 13.40 16.74 12.02
CA ASN A 197 12.46 17.48 12.88
C ASN A 197 11.22 17.97 12.09
N PHE A 198 10.70 17.14 11.22
CA PHE A 198 9.52 17.44 10.41
C PHE A 198 8.34 17.93 11.27
N PHE A 199 8.05 17.21 12.36
CA PHE A 199 7.14 17.69 13.40
C PHE A 199 7.94 18.39 14.47
N SER A 200 7.78 19.70 14.57
CA SER A 200 8.50 20.54 15.52
C SER A 200 7.70 21.78 15.89
N ALA A 201 8.03 22.36 17.03
CA ALA A 201 7.46 23.66 17.42
C ALA A 201 7.81 24.77 16.42
N GLY A 202 9.01 24.70 15.81
CA GLY A 202 9.47 25.66 14.81
C GLY A 202 8.62 25.64 13.52
N ASN A 203 8.09 24.47 13.14
CA ASN A 203 7.19 24.34 11.99
C ASN A 203 5.72 24.61 12.37
N GLY A 204 5.40 24.89 13.63
CA GLY A 204 4.04 25.14 14.10
C GLY A 204 3.09 23.93 13.97
N ASN A 205 3.65 22.72 13.82
CA ASN A 205 2.91 21.50 13.50
C ASN A 205 3.06 20.39 14.55
N TYR A 206 3.53 20.72 15.75
CA TYR A 206 3.69 19.78 16.85
C TYR A 206 3.02 20.30 18.13
N LEU A 207 1.95 19.62 18.55
CA LEU A 207 1.21 19.95 19.76
C LEU A 207 1.74 19.15 20.95
N THR A 208 2.03 19.84 22.04
CA THR A 208 2.52 19.26 23.32
C THR A 208 1.78 19.89 24.50
N GLY A 209 1.87 19.25 25.67
CA GLY A 209 1.23 19.72 26.89
C GLY A 209 -0.21 19.23 27.05
N ALA A 210 -0.89 19.72 28.09
CA ALA A 210 -2.21 19.24 28.50
C ALA A 210 -3.31 19.32 27.40
N ASP A 211 -3.17 20.27 26.50
CA ASP A 211 -4.12 20.46 25.38
C ASP A 211 -3.82 19.59 24.16
N SER A 212 -2.83 18.71 24.24
CA SER A 212 -2.46 17.83 23.13
C SER A 212 -3.22 16.49 23.14
N ALA A 213 -3.98 16.20 24.19
CA ALA A 213 -4.86 15.03 24.21
C ALA A 213 -5.88 15.06 23.07
N LEU A 214 -6.27 13.87 22.56
CA LEU A 214 -7.35 13.79 21.59
C LEU A 214 -8.69 14.11 22.26
N SER A 215 -9.10 15.35 22.15
CA SER A 215 -10.32 15.92 22.67
C SER A 215 -10.92 16.88 21.66
N PHE A 216 -12.09 17.43 21.93
CA PHE A 216 -12.69 18.46 21.07
C PHE A 216 -11.74 19.65 20.91
N ASP A 217 -11.20 20.17 22.02
CA ASP A 217 -10.30 21.33 22.01
C ASP A 217 -8.94 20.99 21.38
N GLY A 218 -8.38 19.81 21.68
CA GLY A 218 -7.13 19.33 21.08
C GLY A 218 -7.23 19.19 19.56
N LEU A 219 -8.33 18.62 19.06
CA LEU A 219 -8.56 18.48 17.63
C LEU A 219 -8.82 19.85 16.97
N ALA A 220 -9.59 20.75 17.62
CA ALA A 220 -9.82 22.08 17.13
C ALA A 220 -8.51 22.87 17.00
N LYS A 221 -7.60 22.80 17.98
CA LYS A 221 -6.27 23.41 17.93
C LYS A 221 -5.39 22.84 16.81
N ALA A 222 -5.46 21.52 16.56
CA ALA A 222 -4.72 20.92 15.46
C ALA A 222 -5.22 21.39 14.09
N ILE A 223 -6.54 21.53 13.95
CA ILE A 223 -7.17 22.08 12.74
C ILE A 223 -6.74 23.53 12.54
N GLU A 224 -6.81 24.35 13.60
CA GLU A 224 -6.37 25.74 13.58
C GLU A 224 -4.90 25.84 13.19
N ALA A 225 -4.01 25.07 13.83
CA ALA A 225 -2.57 25.05 13.53
C ALA A 225 -2.28 24.73 12.06
N MET A 226 -3.03 23.82 11.44
CA MET A 226 -2.89 23.51 10.01
C MET A 226 -3.41 24.64 9.12
N MET A 227 -4.57 25.23 9.45
CA MET A 227 -5.19 26.26 8.63
C MET A 227 -4.44 27.60 8.68
N LEU A 228 -3.71 27.86 9.77
CA LEU A 228 -2.88 29.05 9.93
C LEU A 228 -1.47 28.90 9.33
N GLN A 229 -1.18 27.78 8.67
CA GLN A 229 0.12 27.62 8.01
C GLN A 229 0.28 28.57 6.84
N ARG A 230 1.47 29.16 6.75
CA ARG A 230 1.84 30.14 5.74
C ARG A 230 3.09 29.71 4.98
N ASP A 231 3.29 30.31 3.83
CA ASP A 231 4.55 30.20 3.11
C ASP A 231 5.63 31.11 3.72
N ASP A 232 6.83 31.05 3.16
CA ASP A 232 7.98 31.82 3.64
C ASP A 232 7.80 33.34 3.47
N GLU A 233 6.82 33.78 2.69
CA GLU A 233 6.47 35.19 2.46
C GLU A 233 5.26 35.66 3.27
N GLY A 234 4.65 34.76 4.04
CA GLY A 234 3.53 35.07 4.90
C GLY A 234 2.15 34.95 4.22
N ASN A 235 2.08 34.37 3.00
CA ASN A 235 0.79 34.12 2.37
C ASN A 235 0.13 32.87 2.98
N ASP A 236 -1.18 32.92 3.13
CA ASP A 236 -1.97 31.80 3.64
C ASP A 236 -1.99 30.65 2.59
N LEU A 237 -1.81 29.43 3.06
CA LEU A 237 -1.74 28.24 2.18
C LEU A 237 -3.09 27.59 1.94
N ASP A 238 -4.15 28.06 2.60
CA ASP A 238 -5.51 27.54 2.52
C ASP A 238 -5.61 26.02 2.72
N LEU A 239 -4.71 25.47 3.55
CA LEU A 239 -4.68 24.04 3.85
C LEU A 239 -5.91 23.64 4.66
N ARG A 240 -6.50 22.51 4.28
CA ARG A 240 -7.64 21.95 5.01
C ARG A 240 -7.32 20.55 5.48
N PRO A 241 -7.62 20.23 6.74
CA PRO A 241 -7.46 18.88 7.25
C PRO A 241 -8.40 17.92 6.52
N ALA A 242 -7.92 16.70 6.25
CA ALA A 242 -8.69 15.67 5.58
C ALA A 242 -8.72 14.36 6.37
N THR A 243 -7.61 13.96 6.98
CA THR A 243 -7.46 12.65 7.63
C THR A 243 -6.91 12.79 9.04
N LEU A 244 -7.64 12.23 10.01
CA LEU A 244 -7.19 12.01 11.38
C LEU A 244 -6.67 10.58 11.52
N LEU A 245 -5.38 10.43 11.77
CA LEU A 245 -4.72 9.14 11.93
C LEU A 245 -4.48 8.88 13.43
N VAL A 246 -5.04 7.80 13.94
CA VAL A 246 -5.01 7.46 15.37
C VAL A 246 -4.58 6.02 15.61
N PRO A 247 -3.92 5.71 16.75
CA PRO A 247 -3.72 4.34 17.18
C PRO A 247 -5.04 3.70 17.64
N PRO A 248 -5.14 2.36 17.69
CA PRO A 248 -6.36 1.65 18.10
C PRO A 248 -6.91 2.07 19.46
N GLN A 249 -6.04 2.46 20.40
CA GLN A 249 -6.41 2.92 21.73
C GLN A 249 -7.27 4.19 21.74
N LEU A 250 -7.10 5.03 20.71
CA LEU A 250 -7.86 6.29 20.55
C LEU A 250 -9.05 6.16 19.59
N GLN A 251 -9.31 4.96 19.05
CA GLN A 251 -10.37 4.72 18.06
C GLN A 251 -11.74 5.18 18.55
N THR A 252 -12.12 4.77 19.75
CA THR A 252 -13.45 5.09 20.30
C THR A 252 -13.59 6.59 20.52
N THR A 253 -12.55 7.24 21.03
CA THR A 253 -12.53 8.70 21.24
C THR A 253 -12.62 9.44 19.90
N ALA A 254 -11.85 9.03 18.90
CA ALA A 254 -11.88 9.66 17.59
C ALA A 254 -13.25 9.53 16.91
N LYS A 255 -13.86 8.34 16.97
CA LYS A 255 -15.21 8.13 16.43
C LYS A 255 -16.26 8.94 17.19
N ALA A 256 -16.20 8.94 18.52
CA ALA A 256 -17.12 9.74 19.33
C ALA A 256 -17.02 11.25 18.98
N LEU A 257 -15.83 11.78 18.80
CA LEU A 257 -15.62 13.18 18.44
C LEU A 257 -16.17 13.53 17.04
N LEU A 258 -16.09 12.63 16.08
CA LEU A 258 -16.42 12.94 14.68
C LEU A 258 -17.79 12.43 14.22
N GLU A 259 -18.37 11.47 14.92
CA GLU A 259 -19.67 10.87 14.57
C GLU A 259 -20.82 11.34 15.47
N SER A 260 -20.52 11.73 16.73
CA SER A 260 -21.55 12.19 17.66
C SER A 260 -22.24 13.47 17.21
N GLU A 261 -23.52 13.51 17.40
CA GLU A 261 -24.36 14.67 17.06
C GLU A 261 -24.21 15.81 18.07
N PHE A 262 -24.01 15.44 19.35
CA PHE A 262 -23.85 16.34 20.47
C PHE A 262 -22.58 16.04 21.23
N ILE A 263 -21.94 17.08 21.73
CA ILE A 263 -20.83 17.00 22.68
C ILE A 263 -21.29 17.63 23.99
N GLN A 264 -20.84 17.03 25.11
CA GLN A 264 -21.08 17.62 26.41
C GLN A 264 -19.89 18.52 26.76
N GLN A 265 -20.10 19.83 26.72
CA GLN A 265 -19.09 20.77 27.19
C GLN A 265 -19.01 20.72 28.72
N ILE A 266 -17.78 20.62 29.25
CA ILE A 266 -17.51 20.44 30.68
C ILE A 266 -18.02 21.61 31.51
N VAL A 267 -18.09 22.82 30.94
CA VAL A 267 -18.41 24.07 31.67
C VAL A 267 -19.92 24.26 31.90
N GLU A 268 -20.77 23.87 30.96
CA GLU A 268 -22.21 24.19 31.06
C GLU A 268 -23.14 22.99 31.19
N ARG A 269 -22.66 21.75 31.12
CA ARG A 269 -23.45 20.52 31.12
C ARG A 269 -24.62 20.47 30.13
N THR A 270 -24.67 21.40 29.20
CA THR A 270 -25.69 21.46 28.16
C THR A 270 -25.18 20.77 26.90
N PRO A 271 -25.99 19.90 26.28
CA PRO A 271 -25.61 19.30 24.99
C PRO A 271 -25.49 20.39 23.94
N THR A 272 -24.30 20.55 23.37
CA THR A 272 -24.03 21.51 22.30
C THR A 272 -23.84 20.75 21.00
N GLY A 273 -24.32 21.29 19.88
CA GLY A 273 -24.11 20.69 18.57
C GLY A 273 -22.63 20.52 18.25
N ASN A 274 -22.25 19.36 17.75
CA ASN A 274 -20.87 19.05 17.41
C ASN A 274 -20.44 19.67 16.10
N SER A 275 -19.68 20.77 16.15
CA SER A 275 -19.14 21.46 14.97
C SER A 275 -18.03 20.68 14.24
N LEU A 276 -17.40 19.71 14.90
CA LEU A 276 -16.38 18.84 14.29
C LEU A 276 -16.96 17.58 13.63
N ARG A 277 -18.28 17.41 13.68
CA ARG A 277 -18.92 16.25 13.07
C ARG A 277 -18.57 16.14 11.60
N ARG A 278 -17.94 14.99 11.22
CA ARG A 278 -17.47 14.71 9.85
C ARG A 278 -16.51 15.75 9.27
N ALA A 279 -15.81 16.50 10.13
CA ALA A 279 -14.84 17.47 9.68
C ALA A 279 -13.66 16.80 8.95
N VAL A 280 -13.27 15.60 9.38
CA VAL A 280 -12.17 14.80 8.79
C VAL A 280 -12.55 13.32 8.79
N SER A 281 -11.88 12.52 7.94
CA SER A 281 -11.98 11.06 7.98
C SER A 281 -11.05 10.48 9.05
N VAL A 282 -11.43 9.36 9.66
CA VAL A 282 -10.61 8.67 10.66
C VAL A 282 -9.97 7.43 10.05
N GLU A 283 -8.65 7.36 10.16
CA GLU A 283 -7.87 6.16 9.86
C GLU A 283 -7.25 5.60 11.15
N ILE A 284 -7.41 4.29 11.35
CA ILE A 284 -6.93 3.60 12.54
C ILE A 284 -5.73 2.75 12.15
N GLU A 285 -4.59 3.00 12.79
CA GLU A 285 -3.35 2.31 12.43
C GLU A 285 -2.65 1.72 13.65
N PRO A 286 -2.61 0.38 13.75
CA PRO A 286 -1.95 -0.30 14.87
C PRO A 286 -0.45 -0.04 14.99
N ARG A 287 0.23 0.27 13.87
CA ARG A 287 1.67 0.54 13.87
C ARG A 287 2.07 1.73 14.71
N LEU A 288 1.18 2.70 14.89
CA LEU A 288 1.43 3.89 15.72
C LEU A 288 1.72 3.54 17.19
N SER A 289 1.14 2.46 17.70
CA SER A 289 1.32 2.00 19.08
C SER A 289 2.19 0.74 19.23
N ASN A 290 2.77 0.24 18.13
CA ASN A 290 3.59 -0.98 18.15
C ASN A 290 5.02 -0.69 18.61
N THR A 291 5.24 -0.72 19.93
CA THR A 291 6.54 -0.49 20.56
C THR A 291 7.54 -1.64 20.33
N GLU A 292 7.08 -2.85 20.06
CA GLU A 292 7.97 -3.99 19.77
C GLU A 292 8.72 -3.77 18.45
N LYS A 293 8.06 -3.19 17.45
CA LYS A 293 8.63 -2.98 16.14
C LYS A 293 9.32 -1.62 15.98
N PHE A 294 8.74 -0.57 16.54
CA PHE A 294 9.19 0.82 16.34
C PHE A 294 9.82 1.44 17.60
N GLY A 295 9.93 0.67 18.69
CA GLY A 295 10.55 1.12 19.92
C GLY A 295 9.83 2.31 20.55
N ASN A 296 10.58 3.23 21.14
CA ASN A 296 10.09 4.44 21.81
C ASN A 296 9.51 5.51 20.87
N LYS A 297 9.58 5.31 19.55
CA LYS A 297 8.97 6.20 18.56
C LYS A 297 7.46 5.99 18.46
N ALA A 298 7.01 4.75 18.75
CA ALA A 298 5.60 4.41 18.78
C ALA A 298 4.96 4.83 20.11
N SER A 299 3.69 5.24 20.08
CA SER A 299 2.95 5.65 21.28
C SER A 299 1.45 5.41 21.08
N ALA A 300 0.81 4.90 22.14
CA ALA A 300 -0.64 4.74 22.20
C ALA A 300 -1.42 6.07 22.33
N LYS A 301 -0.71 7.18 22.55
CA LYS A 301 -1.28 8.51 22.77
C LYS A 301 -1.09 9.45 21.62
N HIS A 302 -0.03 9.26 20.78
CA HIS A 302 0.23 10.12 19.64
C HIS A 302 -0.85 9.97 18.57
N TRP A 303 -1.27 11.08 18.01
CA TRP A 303 -2.17 11.12 16.88
C TRP A 303 -1.73 12.18 15.89
N TYR A 304 -2.19 12.05 14.65
CA TYR A 304 -1.75 12.89 13.55
C TYR A 304 -2.96 13.40 12.76
N LEU A 305 -2.83 14.63 12.28
CA LEU A 305 -3.80 15.23 11.37
C LEU A 305 -3.10 15.55 10.05
N PHE A 306 -3.67 15.10 8.95
CA PHE A 306 -3.11 15.32 7.62
C PHE A 306 -4.08 16.10 6.75
N ALA A 307 -3.53 16.94 5.88
CA ALA A 307 -4.25 17.48 4.74
C ALA A 307 -4.45 16.40 3.67
N SER A 308 -5.17 16.74 2.60
CA SER A 308 -5.36 15.86 1.44
C SER A 308 -4.00 15.43 0.84
N PRO A 309 -3.90 14.24 0.24
CA PRO A 309 -2.71 13.80 -0.50
C PRO A 309 -2.23 14.80 -1.57
N SER A 310 -3.11 15.65 -2.08
CA SER A 310 -2.75 16.72 -3.03
C SER A 310 -1.85 17.79 -2.43
N ALA A 311 -1.91 18.01 -1.11
CA ALA A 311 -1.00 18.91 -0.38
C ALA A 311 0.37 18.26 -0.10
N VAL A 312 0.55 17.01 -0.49
CA VAL A 312 1.80 16.24 -0.41
C VAL A 312 2.47 16.26 0.97
N PRO A 313 1.77 15.93 2.07
CA PRO A 313 2.42 15.83 3.37
C PRO A 313 3.51 14.76 3.38
N MET A 314 3.27 13.66 2.68
CA MET A 314 4.15 12.51 2.56
C MET A 314 4.02 11.90 1.17
N VAL A 315 5.10 11.32 0.65
CA VAL A 315 5.15 10.67 -0.68
C VAL A 315 5.43 9.19 -0.52
N VAL A 316 4.75 8.38 -1.31
CA VAL A 316 5.14 7.00 -1.62
C VAL A 316 5.43 6.94 -3.12
N ALA A 317 6.68 6.67 -3.46
CA ALA A 317 7.13 6.58 -4.84
C ALA A 317 7.28 5.13 -5.27
N PHE A 318 6.89 4.84 -6.51
CA PHE A 318 7.03 3.54 -7.13
C PHE A 318 7.84 3.67 -8.40
N LEU A 319 8.73 2.69 -8.66
CA LEU A 319 9.49 2.64 -9.91
C LEU A 319 8.54 2.48 -11.09
N GLU A 320 8.68 3.35 -12.09
CA GLU A 320 7.82 3.40 -13.29
C GLU A 320 6.30 3.49 -12.98
N GLY A 321 5.95 3.93 -11.77
CA GLY A 321 4.56 4.02 -11.32
C GLY A 321 3.90 2.66 -11.01
N LYS A 322 4.65 1.57 -10.99
CA LYS A 322 4.13 0.23 -10.76
C LYS A 322 3.85 0.01 -9.27
N GLN A 323 2.59 0.18 -8.88
CA GLN A 323 2.14 0.05 -7.49
C GLN A 323 1.97 -1.39 -7.00
N THR A 324 2.18 -2.38 -7.86
CA THR A 324 2.02 -3.80 -7.56
C THR A 324 3.36 -4.52 -7.63
N PRO A 325 3.58 -5.54 -6.79
CA PRO A 325 4.81 -6.34 -6.85
C PRO A 325 4.94 -7.07 -8.20
N THR A 326 6.17 -7.32 -8.60
CA THR A 326 6.50 -8.12 -9.79
C THR A 326 6.76 -9.56 -9.35
N VAL A 327 6.19 -10.51 -10.08
CA VAL A 327 6.40 -11.95 -9.88
C VAL A 327 7.10 -12.52 -11.10
N GLU A 328 8.25 -13.15 -10.91
CA GLU A 328 9.00 -13.83 -11.95
C GLU A 328 9.12 -15.32 -11.63
N TYR A 329 8.97 -16.16 -12.65
CA TYR A 329 9.01 -17.60 -12.57
C TYR A 329 10.38 -18.14 -12.98
N PHE A 330 10.85 -19.15 -12.27
CA PHE A 330 12.06 -19.91 -12.58
C PHE A 330 11.76 -21.42 -12.55
N GLY A 331 11.95 -22.08 -13.69
CA GLY A 331 11.73 -23.53 -13.84
C GLY A 331 12.74 -24.38 -13.06
N LEU A 332 12.55 -25.71 -13.17
CA LEU A 332 13.38 -26.71 -12.50
C LEU A 332 14.88 -26.63 -12.85
N ASP A 333 15.21 -26.16 -14.04
CA ASP A 333 16.59 -26.13 -14.54
C ASP A 333 17.40 -24.93 -14.03
N HIS A 334 16.75 -23.99 -13.35
CA HIS A 334 17.41 -22.75 -12.90
C HIS A 334 18.33 -22.97 -11.68
N GLN A 335 18.01 -23.96 -10.82
CA GLN A 335 18.82 -24.29 -9.66
C GLN A 335 19.13 -25.80 -9.65
N ALA A 336 20.33 -26.17 -10.10
CA ALA A 336 20.78 -27.58 -10.19
C ALA A 336 20.74 -28.34 -8.86
N ASN A 337 20.71 -27.63 -7.72
CA ASN A 337 20.69 -28.20 -6.37
C ASN A 337 19.31 -28.35 -5.75
N LYS A 338 18.23 -27.95 -6.45
CA LYS A 338 16.85 -28.01 -5.95
C LYS A 338 15.91 -28.59 -6.98
N LEU A 339 15.10 -29.57 -6.58
CA LEU A 339 14.01 -30.11 -7.36
C LEU A 339 12.70 -29.34 -7.06
N ALA A 340 12.74 -28.02 -7.20
CA ALA A 340 11.64 -27.12 -6.87
C ALA A 340 11.46 -26.08 -7.98
N VAL A 341 10.23 -25.68 -8.17
CA VAL A 341 9.87 -24.52 -8.99
C VAL A 341 9.91 -23.29 -8.09
N THR A 342 10.53 -22.22 -8.54
CA THR A 342 10.74 -21.05 -7.72
C THR A 342 10.15 -19.80 -8.37
N TRP A 343 9.54 -18.94 -7.58
CA TRP A 343 9.11 -17.61 -7.97
C TRP A 343 9.89 -16.59 -7.18
N ARG A 344 10.31 -15.52 -7.85
CA ARG A 344 10.84 -14.32 -7.23
C ARG A 344 9.76 -13.25 -7.22
N VAL A 345 9.49 -12.71 -6.05
CA VAL A 345 8.57 -11.59 -5.86
C VAL A 345 9.39 -10.41 -5.41
N TYR A 346 9.29 -9.29 -6.11
CA TYR A 346 9.95 -8.04 -5.73
C TYR A 346 9.07 -6.84 -6.01
N HIS A 347 9.31 -5.77 -5.25
CA HIS A 347 8.58 -4.53 -5.34
C HIS A 347 9.51 -3.36 -5.08
N ASP A 348 9.47 -2.37 -5.97
CA ASP A 348 10.37 -1.23 -5.95
C ASP A 348 9.58 0.00 -5.50
N PHE A 349 9.87 0.46 -4.29
CA PHE A 349 9.19 1.63 -3.70
C PHE A 349 10.05 2.33 -2.67
N GLY A 350 9.68 3.59 -2.39
CA GLY A 350 10.30 4.40 -1.36
C GLY A 350 9.32 5.42 -0.80
N THR A 351 9.66 6.04 0.32
CA THR A 351 8.79 7.02 0.96
C THR A 351 9.61 8.13 1.63
N ALA A 352 9.03 9.32 1.70
CA ALA A 352 9.60 10.44 2.45
C ALA A 352 8.52 11.39 2.96
N LEU A 353 8.85 12.08 4.05
CA LEU A 353 8.11 13.25 4.52
C LEU A 353 8.46 14.44 3.63
N VAL A 354 7.46 15.21 3.17
CA VAL A 354 7.68 16.27 2.18
C VAL A 354 7.26 17.64 2.72
N ASP A 355 5.97 17.86 3.02
CA ASP A 355 5.48 19.15 3.48
C ASP A 355 5.07 19.12 4.94
N PRO A 356 5.89 19.69 5.87
CA PRO A 356 5.54 19.74 7.29
C PRO A 356 4.29 20.58 7.58
N ARG A 357 3.93 21.51 6.69
CA ARG A 357 2.75 22.38 6.86
C ARG A 357 1.46 21.63 6.63
N ALA A 358 1.49 20.57 5.80
CA ALA A 358 0.34 19.76 5.48
C ALA A 358 0.06 18.61 6.50
N ALA A 359 0.78 18.59 7.60
CA ALA A 359 0.63 17.59 8.64
C ALA A 359 0.85 18.18 10.03
N VAL A 360 0.05 17.74 11.01
CA VAL A 360 0.20 18.08 12.42
C VAL A 360 0.34 16.81 13.23
N ARG A 361 1.27 16.78 14.17
CA ARG A 361 1.43 15.71 15.16
C ARG A 361 1.04 16.21 16.53
N SER A 362 0.32 15.41 17.28
CA SER A 362 0.05 15.66 18.68
C SER A 362 0.67 14.61 19.57
N LYS A 363 1.24 15.04 20.70
CA LYS A 363 1.86 14.15 21.70
C LYS A 363 0.83 13.40 22.54
N GLY A 364 -0.41 13.90 22.59
CA GLY A 364 -1.50 13.25 23.32
C GLY A 364 -1.30 13.26 24.84
N GLU A 365 -0.72 14.32 25.37
CA GLU A 365 -0.58 14.53 26.82
C GLU A 365 -1.89 15.08 27.36
N ALA A 366 -2.34 14.52 28.51
CA ALA A 366 -3.52 14.97 29.24
C ALA A 366 -3.11 15.78 30.47
#